data_226445d0c0d3e9c5ba8d72f8feaf35af
#
_entry.id   226445d0c0d3e9c5ba8d72f8feaf35af
#
_cell.length_a   1.000
_cell.length_b   1.000
_cell.length_c   1.000
_cell.angle_alpha   90.00
_cell.angle_beta   90.00
_cell.angle_gamma   90.00
#
_symmetry.space_group_name_H-M   'P 1'
#
loop_
_entity.id
_entity.type
_entity.pdbx_description
1 polymer ?
#
loop_
_entity_poly.entity_id
_entity_poly.type
_entity_poly.pdbx_seq_one_letter_code
_entity_poly.pdbx_strand_id
1 'polypeptide(L)'
;ATIKHDVHGFDVDREGKDSWRHKKAGAATTIISSPEKIAVISDTDKDMTLEEIRARYIQDVDLIISEGYKREAYPKVEITRKAQNRELICTEDENLIAVASDYPVEVKVPLLDINDAKGLADIIEEKVIKGYRPERITLVVNGKPVTLKPFIELFLTNSILGSLSALKGCQKAEDIVIKIKIRKNGKPKA
;
A
#
# COMPACT_ATOMS: atom_id res chain seq x y z
N ALA A 1 3.54 4.29 -5.54
CA ALA A 1 3.46 5.42 -4.61
C ALA A 1 4.60 5.37 -3.59
N THR A 2 4.96 6.52 -3.01
CA THR A 2 5.94 6.58 -1.93
C THR A 2 5.35 7.29 -0.72
N ILE A 3 5.68 6.78 0.47
CA ILE A 3 5.30 7.37 1.76
C ILE A 3 6.58 7.60 2.55
N LYS A 4 6.79 8.82 3.06
CA LYS A 4 7.88 9.11 4.00
C LYS A 4 7.29 9.48 5.34
N HIS A 5 7.71 8.79 6.40
CA HIS A 5 7.36 9.10 7.77
C HIS A 5 8.44 10.00 8.38
N ASP A 6 8.05 11.16 8.86
CA ASP A 6 8.96 12.10 9.55
C ASP A 6 8.48 12.33 10.98
N VAL A 7 9.23 11.80 11.94
CA VAL A 7 8.90 11.88 13.38
C VAL A 7 9.12 13.29 13.98
N HIS A 8 9.80 14.17 13.27
CA HIS A 8 10.10 15.53 13.74
C HIS A 8 9.13 16.57 13.18
N GLY A 9 8.19 16.14 12.32
CA GLY A 9 7.32 17.02 11.56
C GLY A 9 8.00 17.64 10.34
N PHE A 10 7.22 18.24 9.48
CA PHE A 10 7.71 18.84 8.24
C PHE A 10 6.80 19.99 7.81
N ASP A 11 7.37 20.93 7.09
CA ASP A 11 6.63 21.99 6.39
C ASP A 11 6.71 21.78 4.87
N VAL A 12 5.57 21.81 4.20
CA VAL A 12 5.47 21.69 2.74
C VAL A 12 5.20 23.05 2.09
N ASP A 13 4.49 23.92 2.81
CA ASP A 13 4.06 25.22 2.30
C ASP A 13 5.10 26.32 2.58
N ARG A 14 5.04 27.38 1.80
CA ARG A 14 5.93 28.53 1.98
C ARG A 14 5.26 29.59 2.84
N GLU A 15 5.96 30.00 3.90
CA GLU A 15 5.51 31.07 4.77
C GLU A 15 5.12 32.35 3.98
N GLY A 16 4.00 32.94 4.36
CA GLY A 16 3.46 34.16 3.77
C GLY A 16 2.64 33.97 2.49
N LYS A 17 2.57 32.77 1.91
CA LYS A 17 1.67 32.47 0.77
C LYS A 17 0.23 32.31 1.26
N ASP A 18 -0.74 32.42 0.34
CA ASP A 18 -2.16 32.39 0.70
C ASP A 18 -2.56 31.04 1.32
N SER A 19 -2.08 29.92 0.78
CA SER A 19 -2.29 28.58 1.34
C SER A 19 -1.79 28.48 2.79
N TRP A 20 -0.58 28.97 3.07
CA TRP A 20 -0.03 29.03 4.42
C TRP A 20 -0.87 29.93 5.34
N ARG A 21 -1.32 31.09 4.86
CA ARG A 21 -2.20 32.00 5.61
C ARG A 21 -3.53 31.36 5.94
N HIS A 22 -4.14 30.64 5.00
CA HIS A 22 -5.38 29.88 5.24
C HIS A 22 -5.16 28.83 6.34
N LYS A 23 -4.06 28.09 6.27
CA LYS A 23 -3.72 27.09 7.29
C LYS A 23 -3.53 27.73 8.67
N LYS A 24 -2.78 28.84 8.76
CA LYS A 24 -2.56 29.61 10.01
C LYS A 24 -3.84 30.23 10.56
N ALA A 25 -4.81 30.56 9.71
CA ALA A 25 -6.11 31.06 10.10
C ALA A 25 -7.07 29.98 10.64
N GLY A 26 -6.64 28.69 10.68
CA GLY A 26 -7.40 27.59 11.28
C GLY A 26 -8.10 26.67 10.28
N ALA A 27 -7.76 26.72 8.98
CA ALA A 27 -8.26 25.74 8.03
C ALA A 27 -7.76 24.33 8.40
N ALA A 28 -8.66 23.39 8.67
CA ALA A 28 -8.33 22.00 8.97
C ALA A 28 -7.62 21.32 7.80
N THR A 29 -8.01 21.67 6.57
CA THR A 29 -7.37 21.18 5.34
C THR A 29 -7.18 22.33 4.35
N THR A 30 -6.00 22.42 3.75
CA THR A 30 -5.71 23.35 2.65
C THR A 30 -5.34 22.51 1.42
N ILE A 31 -5.93 22.83 0.28
CA ILE A 31 -5.68 22.17 -1.00
C ILE A 31 -5.15 23.21 -1.99
N ILE A 32 -4.02 22.87 -2.61
CA ILE A 32 -3.44 23.64 -3.71
C ILE A 32 -3.59 22.80 -4.96
N SER A 33 -4.26 23.31 -5.98
CA SER A 33 -4.52 22.59 -7.22
C SER A 33 -4.05 23.38 -8.43
N SER A 34 -3.46 22.67 -9.38
CA SER A 34 -3.09 23.15 -10.71
C SER A 34 -3.51 22.13 -11.76
N PRO A 35 -3.39 22.43 -13.07
CA PRO A 35 -3.67 21.44 -14.13
C PRO A 35 -2.83 20.17 -14.04
N GLU A 36 -1.65 20.22 -13.40
CA GLU A 36 -0.69 19.11 -13.38
C GLU A 36 -0.47 18.52 -11.99
N LYS A 37 -0.82 19.24 -10.92
CA LYS A 37 -0.46 18.85 -9.55
C LYS A 37 -1.55 19.22 -8.55
N ILE A 38 -1.69 18.39 -7.55
CA ILE A 38 -2.47 18.67 -6.35
C ILE A 38 -1.62 18.43 -5.10
N ALA A 39 -1.71 19.32 -4.14
CA ALA A 39 -1.17 19.14 -2.79
C ALA A 39 -2.28 19.25 -1.78
N VAL A 40 -2.31 18.35 -0.80
CA VAL A 40 -3.29 18.36 0.31
C VAL A 40 -2.50 18.45 1.60
N ILE A 41 -2.78 19.46 2.41
CA ILE A 41 -2.17 19.71 3.71
C ILE A 41 -3.27 19.65 4.75
N SER A 42 -3.27 18.59 5.56
CA SER A 42 -4.25 18.36 6.63
C SER A 42 -3.57 18.15 7.95
N ASP A 43 -4.15 18.66 9.04
CA ASP A 43 -3.74 18.27 10.38
C ASP A 43 -4.23 16.86 10.67
N THR A 44 -3.50 16.15 11.51
CA THR A 44 -3.87 14.85 12.05
C THR A 44 -3.73 14.90 13.57
N ASP A 45 -4.69 14.29 14.28
CA ASP A 45 -4.66 14.23 15.75
C ASP A 45 -3.72 13.15 16.28
N LYS A 46 -3.29 12.24 15.40
CA LYS A 46 -2.39 11.12 15.70
C LYS A 46 -1.58 10.75 14.47
N ASP A 47 -0.52 10.01 14.72
CA ASP A 47 0.22 9.37 13.63
C ASP A 47 -0.68 8.36 12.88
N MET A 48 -0.70 8.46 11.55
CA MET A 48 -1.52 7.59 10.71
C MET A 48 -0.78 6.29 10.40
N THR A 49 -1.49 5.18 10.43
CA THR A 49 -0.94 3.90 9.95
C THR A 49 -0.79 3.89 8.42
N LEU A 50 0.02 2.97 7.90
CA LEU A 50 0.16 2.81 6.44
C LEU A 50 -1.17 2.50 5.77
N GLU A 51 -2.04 1.70 6.42
CA GLU A 51 -3.37 1.36 5.92
C GLU A 51 -4.28 2.59 5.87
N GLU A 52 -4.26 3.43 6.91
CA GLU A 52 -5.05 4.67 6.94
C GLU A 52 -4.60 5.63 5.84
N ILE A 53 -3.28 5.78 5.63
CA ILE A 53 -2.72 6.62 4.55
C ILE A 53 -3.11 6.06 3.19
N ARG A 54 -2.92 4.75 2.98
CA ARG A 54 -3.30 4.07 1.74
C ARG A 54 -4.77 4.27 1.42
N ALA A 55 -5.65 3.98 2.37
CA ALA A 55 -7.09 4.06 2.16
C ALA A 55 -7.57 5.47 1.81
N ARG A 56 -6.91 6.50 2.37
CA ARG A 56 -7.33 7.89 2.23
C ARG A 56 -6.72 8.61 1.03
N TYR A 57 -5.48 8.26 0.64
CA TYR A 57 -4.71 9.09 -0.29
C TYR A 57 -4.14 8.34 -1.48
N ILE A 58 -4.10 7.00 -1.48
CA ILE A 58 -3.42 6.23 -2.52
C ILE A 58 -4.40 5.32 -3.23
N GLN A 59 -4.54 5.53 -4.54
CA GLN A 59 -5.39 4.73 -5.42
C GLN A 59 -4.63 4.40 -6.71
N ASP A 60 -5.02 3.30 -7.35
CA ASP A 60 -4.54 2.89 -8.68
C ASP A 60 -3.01 2.81 -8.81
N VAL A 61 -2.35 2.19 -7.81
CA VAL A 61 -0.90 1.92 -7.82
C VAL A 61 -0.62 0.44 -7.57
N ASP A 62 0.44 -0.09 -8.21
CA ASP A 62 0.84 -1.49 -8.07
C ASP A 62 1.73 -1.73 -6.83
N LEU A 63 2.42 -0.69 -6.37
CA LEU A 63 3.37 -0.78 -5.27
C LEU A 63 3.36 0.50 -4.42
N ILE A 64 3.47 0.32 -3.11
CA ILE A 64 3.72 1.40 -2.16
C ILE A 64 5.08 1.15 -1.51
N ILE A 65 5.98 2.13 -1.60
CA ILE A 65 7.27 2.12 -0.91
C ILE A 65 7.20 3.13 0.22
N SER A 66 7.41 2.67 1.45
CA SER A 66 7.45 3.55 2.63
C SER A 66 8.86 3.68 3.18
N GLU A 67 9.24 4.89 3.57
CA GLU A 67 10.44 5.18 4.35
C GLU A 67 10.05 5.45 5.81
N GLY A 68 10.75 4.83 6.75
CA GLY A 68 10.39 4.84 8.17
C GLY A 68 9.76 3.50 8.56
N TYR A 69 8.61 3.46 9.11
CA TYR A 69 7.75 2.29 9.44
C TYR A 69 8.46 0.93 9.70
N LYS A 70 9.68 0.97 10.24
CA LYS A 70 10.57 -0.19 10.39
C LYS A 70 10.03 -1.31 11.29
N ARG A 71 9.00 -1.03 12.09
CA ARG A 71 8.38 -2.00 13.00
C ARG A 71 7.16 -2.70 12.42
N GLU A 72 6.70 -2.25 11.24
CA GLU A 72 5.53 -2.85 10.59
C GLU A 72 5.89 -4.20 9.96
N ALA A 73 4.94 -5.12 9.89
CA ALA A 73 5.13 -6.48 9.37
C ALA A 73 4.99 -6.55 7.85
N TYR A 74 5.69 -5.66 7.13
CA TYR A 74 5.75 -5.65 5.67
C TYR A 74 7.12 -6.06 5.15
N PRO A 75 7.23 -6.54 3.90
CA PRO A 75 8.53 -6.77 3.28
C PRO A 75 9.43 -5.53 3.37
N LYS A 76 10.67 -5.74 3.81
CA LYS A 76 11.63 -4.67 4.10
C LYS A 76 12.91 -4.80 3.31
N VAL A 77 13.45 -3.67 2.91
CA VAL A 77 14.85 -3.53 2.49
C VAL A 77 15.55 -2.67 3.53
N GLU A 78 16.62 -3.16 4.12
CA GLU A 78 17.44 -2.36 5.02
C GLU A 78 18.56 -1.69 4.23
N ILE A 79 18.72 -0.38 4.42
CA ILE A 79 19.79 0.39 3.80
C ILE A 79 20.78 0.80 4.87
N THR A 80 22.06 0.43 4.70
CA THR A 80 23.12 0.82 5.61
C THR A 80 24.28 1.45 4.87
N ARG A 81 24.96 2.40 5.55
CA ARG A 81 26.13 3.11 5.03
C ARG A 81 27.24 3.08 6.05
N LYS A 82 28.46 2.82 5.59
CA LYS A 82 29.65 2.81 6.42
C LYS A 82 29.83 4.11 7.21
N ALA A 83 29.52 5.25 6.59
CA ALA A 83 29.61 6.55 7.23
C ALA A 83 28.66 6.74 8.44
N GLN A 84 27.58 5.95 8.52
CA GLN A 84 26.64 6.02 9.64
C GLN A 84 27.05 5.14 10.81
N ASN A 85 27.96 4.19 10.61
CA ASN A 85 28.48 3.25 11.60
C ASN A 85 27.38 2.65 12.51
N ARG A 86 26.29 2.23 11.91
CA ARG A 86 25.12 1.66 12.61
C ARG A 86 25.04 0.17 12.35
N GLU A 87 24.73 -0.58 13.39
CA GLU A 87 24.35 -1.98 13.25
C GLU A 87 23.05 -2.12 12.47
N LEU A 88 22.93 -3.22 11.73
CA LEU A 88 21.68 -3.60 11.07
C LEU A 88 20.62 -3.88 12.13
N ILE A 89 19.42 -3.44 11.90
CA ILE A 89 18.31 -3.50 12.86
C ILE A 89 17.23 -4.52 12.46
N CYS A 90 17.23 -4.99 11.21
CA CYS A 90 16.21 -5.91 10.68
C CYS A 90 16.77 -7.30 10.39
N THR A 91 17.97 -7.66 10.83
CA THR A 91 18.61 -8.96 10.49
C THR A 91 17.82 -10.19 10.96
N GLU A 92 17.10 -10.08 12.06
CA GLU A 92 16.23 -11.14 12.59
C GLU A 92 14.75 -10.98 12.20
N ASP A 93 14.41 -9.99 11.37
CA ASP A 93 13.05 -9.79 10.88
C ASP A 93 12.78 -10.72 9.69
N GLU A 94 11.80 -11.60 9.82
CA GLU A 94 11.39 -12.53 8.76
C GLU A 94 10.92 -11.83 7.46
N ASN A 95 10.54 -10.55 7.58
CA ASN A 95 10.12 -9.72 6.45
C ASN A 95 11.29 -9.01 5.75
N LEU A 96 12.53 -9.19 6.21
CA LEU A 96 13.70 -8.63 5.52
C LEU A 96 13.94 -9.38 4.21
N ILE A 97 13.82 -8.69 3.06
CA ILE A 97 13.95 -9.29 1.74
C ILE A 97 15.29 -9.01 1.06
N ALA A 98 15.98 -7.93 1.44
CA ALA A 98 17.30 -7.57 0.94
C ALA A 98 17.97 -6.54 1.87
N VAL A 99 19.29 -6.42 1.73
CA VAL A 99 20.10 -5.33 2.31
C VAL A 99 20.84 -4.61 1.18
N ALA A 100 20.84 -3.27 1.20
CA ALA A 100 21.66 -2.44 0.32
C ALA A 100 22.73 -1.71 1.14
N SER A 101 24.00 -1.82 0.73
CA SER A 101 25.15 -1.31 1.51
C SER A 101 26.27 -0.80 0.60
N ASP A 102 27.02 0.19 1.07
CA ASP A 102 28.29 0.67 0.48
C ASP A 102 29.52 -0.03 1.06
N TYR A 103 29.33 -1.07 1.90
CA TYR A 103 30.39 -1.88 2.49
C TYR A 103 29.92 -3.33 2.70
N PRO A 104 30.84 -4.31 2.79
CA PRO A 104 30.50 -5.71 3.05
C PRO A 104 29.83 -5.89 4.41
N VAL A 105 28.68 -6.58 4.44
CA VAL A 105 27.98 -7.01 5.67
C VAL A 105 27.60 -8.48 5.55
N GLU A 106 27.58 -9.20 6.67
CA GLU A 106 27.12 -10.58 6.71
C GLU A 106 25.61 -10.62 6.97
N VAL A 107 24.85 -11.11 5.98
CA VAL A 107 23.42 -11.24 6.06
C VAL A 107 22.93 -12.49 5.34
N LYS A 108 21.76 -13.01 5.74
CA LYS A 108 21.13 -14.21 5.14
C LYS A 108 20.30 -13.93 3.90
N VAL A 109 20.08 -12.66 3.58
CA VAL A 109 19.31 -12.20 2.43
C VAL A 109 20.23 -11.62 1.35
N PRO A 110 19.79 -11.40 0.13
CA PRO A 110 20.58 -10.74 -0.90
C PRO A 110 21.18 -9.41 -0.44
N LEU A 111 22.51 -9.26 -0.63
CA LEU A 111 23.25 -8.03 -0.41
C LEU A 111 23.51 -7.34 -1.75
N LEU A 112 23.12 -6.09 -1.85
CA LEU A 112 23.27 -5.25 -3.06
C LEU A 112 24.17 -4.06 -2.77
N ASP A 113 24.82 -3.53 -3.81
CA ASP A 113 25.41 -2.18 -3.72
C ASP A 113 24.31 -1.15 -3.47
N ILE A 114 24.61 -0.15 -2.66
CA ILE A 114 23.63 0.88 -2.28
C ILE A 114 23.08 1.67 -3.47
N ASN A 115 23.80 1.70 -4.60
CA ASN A 115 23.40 2.38 -5.81
C ASN A 115 22.80 1.42 -6.86
N ASP A 116 22.70 0.13 -6.57
CA ASP A 116 22.10 -0.85 -7.49
C ASP A 116 20.56 -0.80 -7.40
N ALA A 117 20.00 0.30 -7.86
CA ALA A 117 18.56 0.48 -7.91
C ALA A 117 17.86 -0.56 -8.80
N LYS A 118 18.54 -1.04 -9.85
CA LYS A 118 17.98 -2.06 -10.74
C LYS A 118 17.87 -3.40 -10.05
N GLY A 119 18.95 -3.88 -9.44
CA GLY A 119 18.93 -5.15 -8.69
C GLY A 119 17.91 -5.12 -7.55
N LEU A 120 17.75 -3.97 -6.88
CA LEU A 120 16.73 -3.79 -5.85
C LEU A 120 15.31 -3.87 -6.44
N ALA A 121 15.06 -3.23 -7.57
CA ALA A 121 13.77 -3.30 -8.26
C ALA A 121 13.43 -4.73 -8.70
N ASP A 122 14.40 -5.48 -9.22
CA ASP A 122 14.24 -6.87 -9.62
C ASP A 122 13.83 -7.76 -8.42
N ILE A 123 14.45 -7.56 -7.22
CA ILE A 123 14.08 -8.28 -5.99
C ILE A 123 12.67 -7.90 -5.53
N ILE A 124 12.32 -6.62 -5.55
CA ILE A 124 10.98 -6.17 -5.16
C ILE A 124 9.92 -6.75 -6.11
N GLU A 125 10.19 -6.74 -7.41
CA GLU A 125 9.28 -7.32 -8.40
C GLU A 125 9.08 -8.82 -8.15
N GLU A 126 10.15 -9.56 -7.90
CA GLU A 126 10.09 -11.00 -7.67
C GLU A 126 9.41 -11.35 -6.35
N LYS A 127 9.83 -10.73 -5.24
CA LYS A 127 9.40 -11.13 -3.89
C LYS A 127 8.12 -10.45 -3.42
N VAL A 128 7.83 -9.25 -3.92
CA VAL A 128 6.67 -8.47 -3.47
C VAL A 128 5.57 -8.50 -4.53
N ILE A 129 5.88 -8.15 -5.79
CA ILE A 129 4.84 -8.02 -6.82
C ILE A 129 4.46 -9.40 -7.37
N LYS A 130 5.42 -10.22 -7.79
CA LYS A 130 5.15 -11.57 -8.35
C LYS A 130 4.80 -12.60 -7.28
N GLY A 131 5.36 -12.47 -6.08
CA GLY A 131 5.04 -13.30 -4.91
C GLY A 131 3.70 -12.95 -4.29
N TYR A 132 3.21 -11.73 -4.48
CA TYR A 132 1.88 -11.33 -4.10
C TYR A 132 0.89 -11.91 -5.11
N ARG A 133 0.33 -13.07 -4.78
CA ARG A 133 -0.92 -13.54 -5.39
C ARG A 133 -2.03 -12.94 -4.54
N PRO A 134 -2.61 -11.80 -4.92
CA PRO A 134 -3.81 -11.36 -4.25
C PRO A 134 -4.83 -12.47 -4.40
N GLU A 135 -5.58 -12.73 -3.34
CA GLU A 135 -6.81 -13.48 -3.42
C GLU A 135 -7.61 -12.90 -4.58
N ARG A 136 -7.64 -13.62 -5.70
CA ARG A 136 -8.23 -13.08 -6.93
C ARG A 136 -9.68 -13.49 -7.02
N ILE A 137 -10.54 -12.50 -7.03
CA ILE A 137 -11.93 -12.71 -7.44
C ILE A 137 -12.03 -12.69 -8.97
N THR A 138 -12.63 -13.72 -9.53
CA THR A 138 -13.01 -13.71 -10.94
C THR A 138 -14.52 -13.50 -11.04
N LEU A 139 -14.91 -12.39 -11.66
CA LEU A 139 -16.34 -12.12 -11.91
C LEU A 139 -16.72 -12.62 -13.29
N VAL A 140 -17.74 -13.50 -13.34
CA VAL A 140 -18.30 -14.00 -14.58
C VAL A 140 -19.79 -13.65 -14.63
N VAL A 141 -20.20 -12.88 -15.63
CA VAL A 141 -21.60 -12.48 -15.82
C VAL A 141 -22.12 -13.07 -17.12
N ASN A 142 -23.19 -13.85 -17.04
CA ASN A 142 -23.78 -14.55 -18.20
C ASN A 142 -22.74 -15.39 -18.98
N GLY A 143 -21.81 -16.04 -18.28
CA GLY A 143 -20.77 -16.86 -18.88
C GLY A 143 -19.58 -16.08 -19.48
N LYS A 144 -19.54 -14.78 -19.36
CA LYS A 144 -18.45 -13.94 -19.86
C LYS A 144 -17.64 -13.35 -18.69
N PRO A 145 -16.30 -13.44 -18.71
CA PRO A 145 -15.48 -12.81 -17.69
C PRO A 145 -15.61 -11.29 -17.79
N VAL A 146 -15.66 -10.64 -16.62
CA VAL A 146 -15.70 -9.18 -16.48
C VAL A 146 -14.40 -8.74 -15.84
N THR A 147 -13.66 -7.88 -16.53
CA THR A 147 -12.44 -7.28 -15.98
C THR A 147 -12.81 -6.30 -14.87
N LEU A 148 -12.28 -6.53 -13.68
CA LEU A 148 -12.46 -5.65 -12.53
C LEU A 148 -11.31 -4.68 -12.43
N LYS A 149 -11.60 -3.45 -12.03
CA LYS A 149 -10.54 -2.52 -11.58
C LYS A 149 -9.99 -2.99 -10.23
N PRO A 150 -8.70 -2.78 -9.93
CA PRO A 150 -8.08 -3.26 -8.69
C PRO A 150 -8.84 -2.93 -7.41
N PHE A 151 -9.39 -1.71 -7.31
CA PHE A 151 -10.23 -1.31 -6.18
C PHE A 151 -11.50 -2.16 -6.05
N ILE A 152 -12.19 -2.44 -7.15
CA ILE A 152 -13.42 -3.24 -7.14
C ILE A 152 -13.10 -4.69 -6.80
N GLU A 153 -12.00 -5.23 -7.33
CA GLU A 153 -11.50 -6.56 -7.03
C GLU A 153 -11.24 -6.71 -5.52
N LEU A 154 -10.47 -5.79 -4.94
CA LEU A 154 -10.16 -5.77 -3.52
C LEU A 154 -11.42 -5.60 -2.65
N PHE A 155 -12.31 -4.68 -3.01
CA PHE A 155 -13.55 -4.44 -2.30
C PHE A 155 -14.45 -5.69 -2.27
N LEU A 156 -14.65 -6.34 -3.42
CA LEU A 156 -15.47 -7.55 -3.51
C LEU A 156 -14.83 -8.71 -2.77
N THR A 157 -13.52 -8.91 -2.91
CA THR A 157 -12.77 -9.95 -2.20
C THR A 157 -12.95 -9.78 -0.68
N ASN A 158 -12.63 -8.61 -0.14
CA ASN A 158 -12.72 -8.36 1.30
C ASN A 158 -14.16 -8.44 1.83
N SER A 159 -15.15 -7.97 1.06
CA SER A 159 -16.56 -8.04 1.45
C SER A 159 -17.05 -9.48 1.52
N ILE A 160 -16.66 -10.31 0.54
CA ILE A 160 -17.03 -11.73 0.49
C ILE A 160 -16.34 -12.51 1.60
N LEU A 161 -15.03 -12.37 1.74
CA LEU A 161 -14.25 -13.04 2.78
C LEU A 161 -14.72 -12.64 4.18
N GLY A 162 -14.96 -11.34 4.42
CA GLY A 162 -15.49 -10.84 5.67
C GLY A 162 -16.86 -11.45 6.00
N SER A 163 -17.74 -11.59 5.01
CA SER A 163 -19.05 -12.24 5.19
C SER A 163 -18.92 -13.73 5.48
N LEU A 164 -17.98 -14.41 4.81
CA LEU A 164 -17.78 -15.85 4.97
C LEU A 164 -17.01 -16.22 6.24
N SER A 165 -16.18 -15.32 6.78
CA SER A 165 -15.46 -15.54 8.05
C SER A 165 -16.40 -15.78 9.22
N ALA A 166 -17.62 -15.24 9.16
CA ALA A 166 -18.66 -15.44 10.16
C ALA A 166 -19.38 -16.80 10.03
N LEU A 167 -19.17 -17.53 8.93
CA LEU A 167 -19.83 -18.82 8.68
C LEU A 167 -18.99 -19.98 9.19
N LYS A 168 -19.65 -20.87 9.94
CA LYS A 168 -19.01 -22.07 10.48
C LYS A 168 -18.55 -22.99 9.33
N GLY A 169 -17.27 -23.35 9.33
CA GLY A 169 -16.68 -24.23 8.32
C GLY A 169 -16.00 -23.54 7.14
N CYS A 170 -16.10 -22.20 7.05
CA CYS A 170 -15.46 -21.42 5.96
C CYS A 170 -14.09 -20.82 6.32
N GLN A 171 -13.60 -20.99 7.56
CA GLN A 171 -12.38 -20.33 8.07
C GLN A 171 -11.07 -20.81 7.42
N LYS A 172 -11.10 -21.95 6.70
CA LYS A 172 -9.93 -22.53 6.01
C LYS A 172 -10.23 -22.80 4.53
N ALA A 173 -11.12 -22.03 3.92
CA ALA A 173 -11.44 -22.19 2.51
C ALA A 173 -10.30 -21.68 1.64
N GLU A 174 -9.77 -22.55 0.75
CA GLU A 174 -8.75 -22.21 -0.25
C GLU A 174 -9.37 -21.77 -1.58
N ASP A 175 -10.61 -22.17 -1.84
CA ASP A 175 -11.37 -21.80 -3.02
C ASP A 175 -12.84 -21.55 -2.66
N ILE A 176 -13.43 -20.49 -3.18
CA ILE A 176 -14.80 -20.08 -2.90
C ILE A 176 -15.51 -19.77 -4.19
N VAL A 177 -16.61 -20.50 -4.46
CA VAL A 177 -17.47 -20.26 -5.62
C VAL A 177 -18.83 -19.75 -5.18
N ILE A 178 -19.17 -18.54 -5.61
CA ILE A 178 -20.49 -17.92 -5.37
C ILE A 178 -21.26 -17.86 -6.68
N LYS A 179 -22.44 -18.48 -6.70
CA LYS A 179 -23.33 -18.50 -7.88
C LYS A 179 -24.63 -17.74 -7.58
N ILE A 180 -24.82 -16.60 -8.26
CA ILE A 180 -26.02 -15.78 -8.12
C ILE A 180 -26.88 -15.94 -9.37
N LYS A 181 -28.12 -16.42 -9.22
CA LYS A 181 -29.12 -16.46 -10.28
C LYS A 181 -30.13 -15.32 -10.08
N ILE A 182 -30.12 -14.35 -10.97
CA ILE A 182 -31.08 -13.25 -10.94
C ILE A 182 -32.33 -13.72 -11.71
N ARG A 183 -33.48 -13.76 -11.05
CA ARG A 183 -34.77 -13.99 -11.74
C ARG A 183 -35.04 -12.76 -12.62
N LYS A 184 -35.24 -12.97 -13.93
CA LYS A 184 -35.82 -11.92 -14.75
C LYS A 184 -37.24 -11.70 -14.24
N ASN A 185 -37.53 -10.54 -13.67
CA ASN A 185 -38.89 -10.15 -13.36
C ASN A 185 -39.67 -10.20 -14.69
N GLY A 186 -40.56 -11.17 -14.82
CA GLY A 186 -41.50 -11.23 -15.96
C GLY A 186 -42.29 -9.92 -15.96
N LYS A 187 -42.36 -9.24 -17.11
CA LYS A 187 -43.34 -8.17 -17.31
C LYS A 187 -44.70 -8.72 -16.88
N PRO A 188 -45.48 -8.00 -16.08
CA PRO A 188 -46.87 -8.41 -15.89
C PRO A 188 -47.53 -8.48 -17.27
N LYS A 189 -48.15 -9.60 -17.56
CA LYS A 189 -49.01 -9.71 -18.75
C LYS A 189 -50.12 -8.67 -18.58
N ALA A 190 -50.21 -7.80 -19.57
CA ALA A 190 -51.35 -6.89 -19.76
C ALA A 190 -52.66 -7.67 -19.91
#